data_d8b0d5fae9887d739440d8da763594c3
#
_entry.id   d8b0d5fae9887d739440d8da763594c3
#
_cell.length_a   1.000
_cell.length_b   1.000
_cell.length_c   1.000
_cell.angle_alpha   90.00
_cell.angle_beta   90.00
_cell.angle_gamma   90.00
#
_symmetry.space_group_name_H-M   'P 1'
#
loop_
_entity.id
_entity.type
_entity.pdbx_description
1 polymer ?
#
loop_
_entity_poly.entity_id
_entity_poly.type
_entity_poly.pdbx_seq_one_letter_code
_entity_poly.pdbx_strand_id
1 'polypeptide(L)'
;QEYINSSSPMSLEQQQLTFDITKDHHISKRPKLNEDDLLEDDDDAQDNSVDAAVDFALQMMARDQRRVGSLESTITFSVAPHRDTIGLKSDQFVSQICASLQAGELSHEAYTRAPIDIVVALDVSGSMRVEKLDLCKNTLKLLLKELHHDDRFCLVSFSDEAKIEVPMLKVNEDQKRVALNIIDHLSVRGRTNIASAISLAAQIANSVQQPNKVRSVFLLTDGQANVGPTEAKDLVELTGIFVEAGHKPTSPPISLHTFGYGTVPDHKLLLDMAKTTSGGCFYPVKDNSQVFSAFGDAVGGILSVVAHNVCLTISVPVEAARCGSEIIAVHHENKREIADGVWQVYIGDVYAEETRDIIFEVTLASPSRSFLQDSTPAIPHALVELTYIDTIHHTRVGPVSSVAVIKRPNSQTLAWPNRDVAIQWLRVRTANCIAQAESLARQGELDKAKKELEDWIEEFTRESFEIGAAKEPLIEQLRMDLTESLDLLKGDAYNAYVENDLGVRVRTHMSQRCSEPFTGKRNVYRTGQKRFRAQAFHKGSALSK
;
A
#
# COMPACT_ATOMS: atom_id res chain seq x y z
N GLN A 1 -49.13 2.43 -32.44
CA GLN A 1 -48.76 1.87 -33.74
C GLN A 1 -47.37 2.32 -34.11
N GLU A 2 -46.46 1.31 -34.06
CA GLU A 2 -45.33 1.07 -34.94
C GLU A 2 -44.19 2.10 -34.97
N TYR A 3 -43.11 1.78 -34.30
CA TYR A 3 -41.91 1.31 -34.96
C TYR A 3 -41.04 0.52 -33.98
N ILE A 4 -40.93 -0.77 -34.23
CA ILE A 4 -40.08 -1.77 -33.59
C ILE A 4 -38.86 -2.00 -34.50
N ASN A 5 -37.73 -2.22 -33.87
CA ASN A 5 -36.52 -2.95 -34.30
C ASN A 5 -35.50 -2.26 -35.20
N SER A 6 -34.28 -2.12 -34.66
CA SER A 6 -33.13 -2.99 -34.99
C SER A 6 -31.87 -2.42 -34.34
N SER A 7 -31.32 -3.12 -33.38
CA SER A 7 -29.88 -3.04 -33.06
C SER A 7 -29.40 -4.43 -32.69
N SER A 8 -28.71 -5.02 -33.62
CA SER A 8 -27.95 -6.28 -33.50
C SER A 8 -26.87 -6.14 -32.42
N PRO A 9 -26.51 -7.22 -31.72
CA PRO A 9 -25.41 -7.19 -30.75
C PRO A 9 -24.07 -7.08 -31.49
N MET A 10 -23.29 -6.09 -31.12
CA MET A 10 -21.89 -5.95 -31.56
C MET A 10 -21.06 -7.12 -31.02
N SER A 11 -20.26 -7.71 -31.89
CA SER A 11 -19.41 -8.87 -31.66
C SER A 11 -18.28 -8.57 -30.64
N LEU A 12 -17.90 -9.61 -29.91
CA LEU A 12 -16.87 -9.69 -28.87
C LEU A 12 -15.41 -9.33 -29.30
N GLU A 13 -15.20 -8.79 -30.50
CA GLU A 13 -13.85 -8.53 -31.05
C GLU A 13 -13.33 -7.09 -30.88
N GLN A 14 -14.03 -6.20 -30.20
CA GLN A 14 -13.60 -4.79 -30.04
C GLN A 14 -13.25 -4.35 -28.60
N GLN A 15 -13.02 -5.27 -27.67
CA GLN A 15 -12.64 -4.96 -26.27
C GLN A 15 -11.20 -5.32 -25.89
N GLN A 16 -10.28 -5.41 -26.85
CA GLN A 16 -8.84 -5.52 -26.56
C GLN A 16 -8.09 -4.24 -27.00
N LEU A 17 -8.38 -3.12 -26.36
CA LEU A 17 -7.42 -2.04 -26.26
C LEU A 17 -6.58 -2.27 -25.02
N THR A 18 -5.71 -3.27 -25.07
CA THR A 18 -4.55 -3.41 -24.21
C THR A 18 -3.67 -2.18 -24.43
N PHE A 19 -3.36 -1.49 -23.34
CA PHE A 19 -2.34 -0.46 -23.30
C PHE A 19 -1.02 -1.02 -23.82
N ASP A 20 -0.65 -0.64 -25.01
CA ASP A 20 0.58 -1.03 -25.67
C ASP A 20 1.74 -0.19 -25.10
N ILE A 21 2.18 -0.51 -23.85
CA ILE A 21 3.38 0.07 -23.23
C ILE A 21 4.66 -0.50 -23.87
N THR A 22 4.51 -1.45 -24.80
CA THR A 22 5.65 -2.15 -25.40
C THR A 22 6.29 -1.45 -26.59
N LYS A 23 5.86 -0.25 -26.98
CA LYS A 23 6.41 0.40 -28.18
C LYS A 23 7.72 1.17 -27.99
N ASP A 24 8.17 1.42 -26.76
CA ASP A 24 9.42 2.15 -26.52
C ASP A 24 10.50 1.37 -25.75
N HIS A 25 10.26 0.12 -25.41
CA HIS A 25 11.30 -0.75 -24.86
C HIS A 25 11.54 -1.93 -25.79
N HIS A 26 12.66 -1.94 -26.48
CA HIS A 26 13.22 -3.12 -27.10
C HIS A 26 13.57 -4.15 -26.00
N ILE A 27 12.56 -4.79 -25.44
CA ILE A 27 12.74 -6.06 -24.71
C ILE A 27 12.89 -7.11 -25.80
N SER A 28 14.12 -7.49 -26.11
CA SER A 28 14.38 -8.58 -27.05
C SER A 28 13.73 -9.84 -26.49
N LYS A 29 12.80 -10.41 -27.28
CA LYS A 29 12.25 -11.75 -27.02
C LYS A 29 13.42 -12.73 -26.85
N ARG A 30 13.46 -13.48 -25.75
CA ARG A 30 14.41 -14.58 -25.59
C ARG A 30 14.37 -15.49 -26.82
N PRO A 31 15.50 -15.73 -27.52
CA PRO A 31 15.56 -16.77 -28.52
C PRO A 31 15.41 -18.11 -27.79
N LYS A 32 14.54 -18.98 -28.29
CA LYS A 32 14.58 -20.39 -27.91
C LYS A 32 15.86 -20.97 -28.47
N LEU A 33 16.80 -21.33 -27.64
CA LEU A 33 18.00 -22.06 -28.03
C LEU A 33 17.59 -23.47 -28.41
N ASN A 34 17.91 -23.86 -29.65
CA ASN A 34 17.90 -25.27 -30.08
C ASN A 34 19.10 -25.96 -29.43
N GLU A 35 18.89 -27.20 -29.00
CA GLU A 35 19.92 -28.02 -28.33
C GLU A 35 21.12 -28.41 -29.21
N ASP A 36 21.14 -28.03 -30.50
CA ASP A 36 22.19 -28.44 -31.45
C ASP A 36 23.30 -27.40 -31.69
N ASP A 37 23.26 -26.22 -31.07
CA ASP A 37 24.27 -25.15 -31.28
C ASP A 37 25.34 -25.06 -30.15
N LEU A 38 25.58 -26.18 -29.48
CA LEU A 38 26.63 -26.27 -28.44
C LEU A 38 27.92 -26.87 -28.99
N LEU A 39 28.64 -26.19 -29.86
CA LEU A 39 30.07 -26.48 -30.13
C LEU A 39 30.63 -25.44 -31.14
N GLU A 40 31.02 -24.26 -30.70
CA GLU A 40 32.15 -23.51 -31.28
C GLU A 40 32.69 -22.57 -30.18
N ASP A 41 33.96 -22.78 -29.86
CA ASP A 41 34.72 -22.02 -28.86
C ASP A 41 35.04 -20.60 -29.41
N ASP A 42 34.26 -19.60 -28.97
CA ASP A 42 34.64 -18.18 -29.08
C ASP A 42 34.85 -17.61 -27.66
N ASP A 43 35.98 -17.97 -27.06
CA ASP A 43 36.37 -17.57 -25.67
C ASP A 43 36.73 -16.08 -25.52
N ASP A 44 36.88 -15.30 -26.59
CA ASP A 44 37.39 -13.92 -26.55
C ASP A 44 36.30 -12.81 -26.54
N ALA A 45 35.03 -13.16 -26.77
CA ALA A 45 33.96 -12.14 -26.86
C ALA A 45 33.19 -11.94 -25.53
N GLN A 46 33.41 -12.78 -24.51
CA GLN A 46 32.65 -12.77 -23.26
C GLN A 46 33.23 -11.89 -22.14
N ASP A 47 34.51 -11.57 -22.21
CA ASP A 47 35.21 -10.82 -21.12
C ASP A 47 34.83 -9.32 -21.08
N ASN A 48 34.40 -8.74 -22.22
CA ASN A 48 33.99 -7.34 -22.30
C ASN A 48 32.55 -7.06 -21.84
N SER A 49 31.71 -8.08 -21.67
CA SER A 49 30.26 -7.89 -21.42
C SER A 49 29.93 -7.61 -19.96
N VAL A 50 30.77 -8.03 -19.04
CA VAL A 50 30.52 -7.94 -17.59
C VAL A 50 31.05 -6.63 -17.01
N ASP A 51 32.22 -6.23 -17.45
CA ASP A 51 32.73 -4.88 -17.14
C ASP A 51 31.76 -3.84 -17.72
N ALA A 52 31.17 -4.08 -18.90
CA ALA A 52 30.14 -3.27 -19.46
C ALA A 52 28.85 -3.24 -18.63
N ALA A 53 28.46 -4.35 -17.98
CA ALA A 53 27.25 -4.39 -17.13
C ALA A 53 27.48 -3.71 -15.79
N VAL A 54 28.65 -3.89 -15.19
CA VAL A 54 29.06 -3.17 -13.97
C VAL A 54 29.25 -1.69 -14.25
N ASP A 55 29.90 -1.32 -15.36
CA ASP A 55 30.02 0.05 -15.82
C ASP A 55 28.65 0.65 -16.18
N PHE A 56 27.75 -0.11 -16.78
CA PHE A 56 26.38 0.31 -17.03
C PHE A 56 25.62 0.55 -15.73
N ALA A 57 25.71 -0.35 -14.75
CA ALA A 57 25.09 -0.18 -13.43
C ALA A 57 25.67 1.03 -12.69
N LEU A 58 26.99 1.22 -12.72
CA LEU A 58 27.67 2.38 -12.15
C LEU A 58 27.35 3.68 -12.93
N GLN A 59 27.21 3.61 -14.25
CA GLN A 59 26.79 4.76 -15.08
C GLN A 59 25.31 5.10 -14.85
N MET A 60 24.43 4.11 -14.64
CA MET A 60 23.05 4.35 -14.26
C MET A 60 22.96 5.02 -12.88
N MET A 61 23.71 4.52 -11.89
CA MET A 61 23.82 5.18 -10.57
C MET A 61 24.35 6.62 -10.69
N ALA A 62 25.36 6.86 -11.52
CA ALA A 62 25.93 8.19 -11.74
C ALA A 62 25.03 9.11 -12.59
N ARG A 63 24.19 8.57 -13.49
CA ARG A 63 23.19 9.32 -14.24
C ARG A 63 22.02 9.75 -13.35
N ASP A 64 21.54 8.87 -12.47
CA ASP A 64 20.45 9.18 -11.57
C ASP A 64 20.86 10.21 -10.52
N GLN A 65 22.09 10.14 -9.99
CA GLN A 65 22.62 11.20 -9.12
C GLN A 65 22.76 12.56 -9.83
N ARG A 66 22.97 12.61 -11.15
CA ARG A 66 23.02 13.86 -11.93
C ARG A 66 21.65 14.38 -12.36
N ARG A 67 20.65 13.52 -12.54
CA ARG A 67 19.26 13.91 -12.83
C ARG A 67 18.51 14.43 -11.60
N VAL A 68 18.86 13.95 -10.41
CA VAL A 68 18.29 14.41 -9.13
C VAL A 68 18.73 15.86 -8.80
N GLY A 69 19.76 16.40 -9.46
CA GLY A 69 20.28 17.75 -9.20
C GLY A 69 19.51 18.93 -9.79
N SER A 70 18.36 18.76 -10.47
CA SER A 70 17.66 19.87 -11.14
C SER A 70 16.18 20.07 -10.78
N LEU A 71 15.56 19.14 -10.06
CA LEU A 71 14.27 19.31 -9.35
C LEU A 71 14.38 18.53 -8.05
N GLU A 72 14.10 19.15 -6.91
CA GLU A 72 14.01 18.46 -5.63
C GLU A 72 12.97 17.34 -5.76
N SER A 73 13.42 16.09 -5.84
CA SER A 73 12.54 14.93 -5.92
C SER A 73 11.74 14.83 -4.61
N THR A 74 10.41 14.78 -4.71
CA THR A 74 9.54 14.62 -3.55
C THR A 74 9.70 13.27 -2.87
N ILE A 75 10.27 12.27 -3.57
CA ILE A 75 10.55 10.94 -3.05
C ILE A 75 12.03 10.62 -3.23
N THR A 76 12.70 10.28 -2.13
CA THR A 76 14.02 9.64 -2.15
C THR A 76 13.82 8.13 -2.33
N PHE A 77 14.59 7.53 -3.25
CA PHE A 77 14.49 6.12 -3.59
C PHE A 77 15.86 5.44 -3.51
N SER A 78 15.92 4.29 -2.85
CA SER A 78 17.14 3.49 -2.73
C SER A 78 16.83 1.99 -2.71
N VAL A 79 17.81 1.19 -3.14
CA VAL A 79 17.73 -0.28 -3.10
C VAL A 79 18.99 -0.81 -2.44
N ALA A 80 18.82 -1.67 -1.43
CA ALA A 80 19.93 -2.22 -0.68
C ALA A 80 19.74 -3.72 -0.40
N PRO A 81 20.79 -4.57 -0.55
CA PRO A 81 20.74 -5.95 -0.17
C PRO A 81 20.90 -6.11 1.35
N HIS A 82 20.39 -7.21 1.89
CA HIS A 82 20.59 -7.59 3.30
C HIS A 82 22.07 -7.75 3.65
N ARG A 83 22.88 -8.25 2.71
CA ARG A 83 24.34 -8.33 2.82
C ARG A 83 24.96 -7.89 1.50
N ASP A 84 25.93 -6.98 1.56
CA ASP A 84 26.63 -6.48 0.38
C ASP A 84 27.70 -7.45 -0.14
N THR A 85 28.08 -8.45 0.67
CA THR A 85 29.09 -9.45 0.33
C THR A 85 28.66 -10.82 0.84
N ILE A 86 28.53 -11.77 -0.08
CA ILE A 86 28.15 -13.16 0.19
C ILE A 86 29.06 -14.05 -0.64
N GLY A 87 29.99 -14.74 0.00
CA GLY A 87 30.98 -15.59 -0.68
C GLY A 87 30.37 -16.78 -1.42
N LEU A 88 30.98 -17.18 -2.53
CA LEU A 88 30.53 -18.32 -3.36
C LEU A 88 30.55 -19.68 -2.64
N LYS A 89 31.34 -19.81 -1.60
CA LYS A 89 31.48 -21.03 -0.78
C LYS A 89 30.62 -20.96 0.50
N SER A 90 29.80 -19.91 0.66
CA SER A 90 28.82 -19.84 1.73
C SER A 90 27.60 -20.70 1.41
N ASP A 91 26.90 -21.17 2.44
CA ASP A 91 25.65 -21.94 2.28
C ASP A 91 24.45 -21.03 1.99
N GLN A 92 24.67 -19.73 1.81
CA GLN A 92 23.61 -18.76 1.52
C GLN A 92 23.42 -18.59 0.01
N PHE A 93 22.31 -19.08 -0.49
CA PHE A 93 21.93 -19.03 -1.91
C PHE A 93 20.81 -18.03 -2.21
N VAL A 94 20.24 -17.42 -1.19
CA VAL A 94 19.16 -16.42 -1.31
C VAL A 94 19.55 -15.18 -0.52
N SER A 95 19.27 -14.01 -1.07
CA SER A 95 19.42 -12.72 -0.37
C SER A 95 18.12 -11.94 -0.39
N GLN A 96 17.80 -11.31 0.72
CA GLN A 96 16.75 -10.31 0.82
C GLN A 96 17.29 -8.97 0.30
N ILE A 97 16.44 -8.27 -0.45
CA ILE A 97 16.71 -6.93 -0.95
C ILE A 97 15.56 -6.03 -0.53
N CYS A 98 15.88 -4.82 -0.09
CA CYS A 98 14.92 -3.80 0.28
C CYS A 98 14.92 -2.66 -0.73
N ALA A 99 13.77 -2.36 -1.31
CA ALA A 99 13.52 -1.13 -2.05
C ALA A 99 12.81 -0.14 -1.11
N SER A 100 13.50 0.95 -0.76
CA SER A 100 13.03 1.95 0.19
C SER A 100 12.66 3.24 -0.54
N LEU A 101 11.44 3.73 -0.28
CA LEU A 101 10.94 5.02 -0.71
C LEU A 101 10.70 5.88 0.53
N GLN A 102 11.21 7.09 0.52
CA GLN A 102 10.98 8.07 1.59
C GLN A 102 10.49 9.38 1.00
N ALA A 103 9.30 9.79 1.40
CA ALA A 103 8.75 11.10 1.04
C ALA A 103 9.31 12.19 1.95
N GLY A 104 9.60 13.35 1.37
CA GLY A 104 10.05 14.53 2.10
C GLY A 104 8.96 15.14 2.96
N GLU A 105 9.35 16.07 3.83
CA GLU A 105 8.43 16.90 4.59
C GLU A 105 7.77 17.96 3.69
N LEU A 106 6.51 18.26 3.94
CA LEU A 106 5.87 19.43 3.35
C LEU A 106 6.33 20.68 4.14
N SER A 107 7.12 21.55 3.52
CA SER A 107 7.52 22.80 4.15
C SER A 107 6.30 23.71 4.33
N HIS A 108 6.13 24.29 5.53
CA HIS A 108 4.98 25.12 5.91
C HIS A 108 4.83 26.42 5.08
N GLU A 109 5.86 26.85 4.36
CA GLU A 109 5.89 28.18 3.73
C GLU A 109 5.68 28.23 2.21
N ALA A 110 5.75 27.10 1.50
CA ALA A 110 5.81 27.13 0.03
C ALA A 110 4.82 26.20 -0.71
N TYR A 111 4.09 25.32 -0.03
CA TYR A 111 3.31 24.31 -0.74
C TYR A 111 1.81 24.44 -0.47
N THR A 112 1.10 24.89 -1.49
CA THR A 112 -0.32 24.59 -1.62
C THR A 112 -0.47 23.09 -1.84
N ARG A 113 -1.04 22.37 -0.86
CA ARG A 113 -1.35 20.94 -1.03
C ARG A 113 -2.20 20.71 -2.28
N ALA A 114 -2.10 19.54 -2.84
CA ALA A 114 -2.98 19.16 -3.94
C ALA A 114 -4.46 19.27 -3.53
N PRO A 115 -5.33 19.83 -4.38
CA PRO A 115 -6.76 19.87 -4.13
C PRO A 115 -7.34 18.44 -4.19
N ILE A 116 -8.36 18.19 -3.38
CA ILE A 116 -8.96 16.87 -3.22
C ILE A 116 -10.43 16.85 -3.67
N ASP A 117 -10.86 15.67 -4.14
CA ASP A 117 -12.27 15.33 -4.33
C ASP A 117 -12.63 14.28 -3.28
N ILE A 118 -13.54 14.59 -2.37
CA ILE A 118 -13.94 13.68 -1.31
C ILE A 118 -15.46 13.43 -1.35
N VAL A 119 -15.84 12.15 -1.40
CA VAL A 119 -17.20 11.68 -1.20
C VAL A 119 -17.29 10.97 0.14
N VAL A 120 -18.16 11.43 1.01
CA VAL A 120 -18.43 10.74 2.28
C VAL A 120 -19.75 10.01 2.18
N ALA A 121 -19.74 8.70 2.33
CA ALA A 121 -20.92 7.85 2.45
C ALA A 121 -21.13 7.51 3.94
N LEU A 122 -22.13 8.12 4.55
CA LEU A 122 -22.44 8.01 5.97
C LEU A 122 -23.64 7.11 6.18
N ASP A 123 -23.44 6.05 6.94
CA ASP A 123 -24.51 5.20 7.45
C ASP A 123 -25.38 5.98 8.43
N VAL A 124 -26.68 6.01 8.15
CA VAL A 124 -27.70 6.58 9.04
C VAL A 124 -28.74 5.53 9.45
N SER A 125 -28.39 4.25 9.38
CA SER A 125 -29.25 3.14 9.82
C SER A 125 -29.52 3.18 11.32
N GLY A 126 -30.52 2.41 11.76
CA GLY A 126 -30.94 2.37 13.16
C GLY A 126 -29.84 1.91 14.14
N SER A 127 -28.84 1.13 13.70
CA SER A 127 -27.70 0.68 14.49
C SER A 127 -26.69 1.78 14.80
N MET A 128 -26.63 2.82 13.96
CA MET A 128 -25.75 3.98 14.18
C MET A 128 -26.12 4.80 15.43
N ARG A 129 -27.29 4.59 16.00
CA ARG A 129 -27.82 5.29 17.19
C ARG A 129 -27.43 6.76 17.27
N VAL A 130 -28.14 7.55 18.05
CA VAL A 130 -27.92 9.02 18.10
C VAL A 130 -26.48 9.38 18.44
N GLU A 131 -25.85 8.70 19.40
CA GLU A 131 -24.49 9.00 19.86
C GLU A 131 -23.42 8.79 18.78
N LYS A 132 -23.46 7.67 18.03
CA LYS A 132 -22.52 7.40 16.93
C LYS A 132 -22.69 8.40 15.79
N LEU A 133 -23.95 8.67 15.42
CA LEU A 133 -24.28 9.63 14.36
C LEU A 133 -23.80 11.04 14.72
N ASP A 134 -24.00 11.47 15.98
CA ASP A 134 -23.57 12.80 16.42
C ASP A 134 -22.06 12.96 16.40
N LEU A 135 -21.31 11.90 16.71
CA LEU A 135 -19.86 11.89 16.57
C LEU A 135 -19.44 12.01 15.10
N CYS A 136 -20.09 11.27 14.20
CA CYS A 136 -19.85 11.38 12.77
C CYS A 136 -20.16 12.80 12.27
N LYS A 137 -21.28 13.39 12.69
CA LYS A 137 -21.62 14.79 12.35
C LYS A 137 -20.53 15.77 12.78
N ASN A 138 -20.06 15.65 14.03
CA ASN A 138 -18.99 16.53 14.53
C ASN A 138 -17.69 16.34 13.75
N THR A 139 -17.37 15.12 13.37
CA THR A 139 -16.18 14.82 12.55
C THR A 139 -16.30 15.42 11.15
N LEU A 140 -17.47 15.33 10.52
CA LEU A 140 -17.74 15.94 9.20
C LEU A 140 -17.65 17.47 9.25
N LYS A 141 -18.11 18.10 10.35
CA LYS A 141 -17.95 19.54 10.56
C LYS A 141 -16.48 19.95 10.64
N LEU A 142 -15.65 19.15 11.29
CA LEU A 142 -14.21 19.38 11.35
C LEU A 142 -13.57 19.18 9.97
N LEU A 143 -13.96 18.15 9.22
CA LEU A 143 -13.49 17.97 7.86
C LEU A 143 -13.79 19.20 7.00
N LEU A 144 -15.02 19.71 7.01
CA LEU A 144 -15.41 20.89 6.22
C LEU A 144 -14.58 22.12 6.55
N LYS A 145 -14.11 22.29 7.79
CA LYS A 145 -13.20 23.39 8.18
C LYS A 145 -11.82 23.28 7.53
N GLU A 146 -11.34 22.06 7.30
CA GLU A 146 -10.03 21.77 6.71
C GLU A 146 -10.02 21.88 5.17
N LEU A 147 -11.20 21.88 4.53
CA LEU A 147 -11.30 21.96 3.09
C LEU A 147 -11.12 23.39 2.57
N HIS A 148 -10.41 23.54 1.44
CA HIS A 148 -10.13 24.78 0.75
C HIS A 148 -11.06 24.97 -0.45
N HIS A 149 -11.02 26.14 -1.06
CA HIS A 149 -11.90 26.52 -2.18
C HIS A 149 -11.73 25.68 -3.46
N ASP A 150 -10.58 25.03 -3.65
CA ASP A 150 -10.33 24.15 -4.79
C ASP A 150 -10.73 22.69 -4.54
N ASP A 151 -11.00 22.33 -3.28
CA ASP A 151 -11.51 21.01 -2.94
C ASP A 151 -12.98 20.88 -3.34
N ARG A 152 -13.39 19.62 -3.59
CA ARG A 152 -14.80 19.26 -3.75
C ARG A 152 -15.22 18.32 -2.64
N PHE A 153 -16.43 18.53 -2.18
CA PHE A 153 -17.05 17.73 -1.13
C PHE A 153 -18.42 17.25 -1.56
N CYS A 154 -18.74 16.01 -1.26
CA CYS A 154 -20.06 15.42 -1.40
C CYS A 154 -20.41 14.62 -0.15
N LEU A 155 -21.66 14.71 0.28
CA LEU A 155 -22.19 13.87 1.37
C LEU A 155 -23.33 13.01 0.84
N VAL A 156 -23.19 11.71 1.00
CA VAL A 156 -24.20 10.70 0.76
C VAL A 156 -24.61 10.13 2.11
N SER A 157 -25.89 10.13 2.43
CA SER A 157 -26.42 9.31 3.54
C SER A 157 -27.00 8.02 2.99
N PHE A 158 -26.86 6.92 3.72
CA PHE A 158 -27.47 5.66 3.32
C PHE A 158 -28.12 4.90 4.48
N SER A 159 -29.18 4.21 4.15
CA SER A 159 -29.92 3.28 5.01
C SER A 159 -30.49 2.16 4.13
N ASP A 160 -31.79 2.07 3.90
CA ASP A 160 -32.38 1.14 2.92
C ASP A 160 -31.94 1.50 1.49
N GLU A 161 -31.71 2.78 1.22
CA GLU A 161 -31.18 3.33 -0.03
C GLU A 161 -30.19 4.46 0.25
N ALA A 162 -29.31 4.72 -0.71
CA ALA A 162 -28.37 5.85 -0.65
C ALA A 162 -28.99 7.11 -1.27
N LYS A 163 -28.70 8.26 -0.66
CA LYS A 163 -29.22 9.57 -1.07
C LYS A 163 -28.12 10.62 -1.00
N ILE A 164 -28.04 11.48 -2.02
CA ILE A 164 -27.17 12.66 -2.00
C ILE A 164 -27.79 13.71 -1.08
N GLU A 165 -27.11 14.04 0.01
CA GLU A 165 -27.48 15.11 0.93
C GLU A 165 -26.80 16.44 0.56
N VAL A 166 -25.50 16.38 0.22
CA VAL A 166 -24.73 17.51 -0.30
C VAL A 166 -24.14 17.12 -1.65
N PRO A 167 -24.50 17.79 -2.77
CA PRO A 167 -23.98 17.44 -4.08
C PRO A 167 -22.47 17.72 -4.19
N MET A 168 -21.80 17.04 -5.14
CA MET A 168 -20.36 17.18 -5.40
C MET A 168 -20.06 18.56 -6.01
N LEU A 169 -19.65 19.51 -5.19
CA LEU A 169 -19.35 20.88 -5.57
C LEU A 169 -18.02 21.36 -4.98
N LYS A 170 -17.41 22.37 -5.62
CA LYS A 170 -16.26 23.08 -5.01
C LYS A 170 -16.68 23.73 -3.71
N VAL A 171 -15.80 23.67 -2.72
CA VAL A 171 -16.08 24.16 -1.37
C VAL A 171 -15.87 25.67 -1.30
N ASN A 172 -16.92 26.40 -0.95
CA ASN A 172 -16.84 27.82 -0.57
C ASN A 172 -17.60 28.05 0.75
N GLU A 173 -17.53 29.22 1.32
CA GLU A 173 -18.13 29.49 2.64
C GLU A 173 -19.65 29.33 2.66
N ASP A 174 -20.34 29.67 1.56
CA ASP A 174 -21.78 29.48 1.47
C ASP A 174 -22.14 27.99 1.42
N GLN A 175 -21.41 27.22 0.63
CA GLN A 175 -21.59 25.76 0.54
C GLN A 175 -21.23 25.06 1.86
N LYS A 176 -20.17 25.49 2.56
CA LYS A 176 -19.85 24.98 3.90
C LYS A 176 -21.02 25.21 4.85
N ARG A 177 -21.60 26.43 4.85
CA ARG A 177 -22.74 26.76 5.70
C ARG A 177 -23.98 25.91 5.40
N VAL A 178 -24.28 25.69 4.10
CA VAL A 178 -25.36 24.80 3.69
C VAL A 178 -25.08 23.36 4.12
N ALA A 179 -23.88 22.85 3.87
CA ALA A 179 -23.48 21.50 4.26
C ALA A 179 -23.55 21.28 5.78
N LEU A 180 -23.08 22.26 6.58
CA LEU A 180 -23.17 22.22 8.04
C LEU A 180 -24.62 22.10 8.52
N ASN A 181 -25.53 22.90 7.94
CA ASN A 181 -26.95 22.84 8.25
C ASN A 181 -27.57 21.48 7.90
N ILE A 182 -27.22 20.92 6.74
CA ILE A 182 -27.69 19.59 6.31
C ILE A 182 -27.18 18.51 7.28
N ILE A 183 -25.89 18.55 7.65
CA ILE A 183 -25.27 17.60 8.57
C ILE A 183 -26.00 17.61 9.93
N ASP A 184 -26.34 18.79 10.44
CA ASP A 184 -27.05 18.92 11.72
C ASP A 184 -28.43 18.26 11.72
N HIS A 185 -29.12 18.25 10.58
CA HIS A 185 -30.46 17.69 10.43
C HIS A 185 -30.50 16.19 10.07
N LEU A 186 -29.34 15.53 9.87
CA LEU A 186 -29.30 14.09 9.65
C LEU A 186 -29.87 13.36 10.87
N SER A 187 -30.63 12.30 10.62
CA SER A 187 -31.22 11.46 11.66
C SER A 187 -31.15 9.99 11.28
N VAL A 188 -31.11 9.13 12.29
CA VAL A 188 -31.11 7.68 12.08
C VAL A 188 -32.43 7.21 11.49
N ARG A 189 -32.35 6.27 10.51
CA ARG A 189 -33.52 5.69 9.83
C ARG A 189 -33.17 4.38 9.14
N GLY A 190 -34.14 3.51 8.98
CA GLY A 190 -34.03 2.32 8.12
C GLY A 190 -32.99 1.30 8.52
N ARG A 191 -32.59 0.50 7.56
CA ARG A 191 -31.64 -0.61 7.64
C ARG A 191 -30.31 -0.20 6.96
N THR A 192 -29.45 -1.16 6.58
CA THR A 192 -28.10 -0.88 6.07
C THR A 192 -27.88 -1.50 4.69
N ASN A 193 -27.80 -0.67 3.64
CA ASN A 193 -27.53 -1.06 2.26
C ASN A 193 -26.19 -0.49 1.80
N ILE A 194 -25.11 -1.20 2.09
CA ILE A 194 -23.73 -0.80 1.73
C ILE A 194 -23.56 -0.76 0.21
N ALA A 195 -24.17 -1.71 -0.52
CA ALA A 195 -24.05 -1.75 -1.98
C ALA A 195 -24.60 -0.49 -2.65
N SER A 196 -25.76 0.02 -2.18
CA SER A 196 -26.33 1.27 -2.66
C SER A 196 -25.40 2.46 -2.41
N ALA A 197 -24.77 2.52 -1.22
CA ALA A 197 -23.83 3.58 -0.87
C ALA A 197 -22.59 3.59 -1.77
N ILE A 198 -21.98 2.42 -2.01
CA ILE A 198 -20.79 2.27 -2.87
C ILE A 198 -21.12 2.64 -4.30
N SER A 199 -22.23 2.13 -4.85
CA SER A 199 -22.65 2.38 -6.22
C SER A 199 -22.88 3.87 -6.46
N LEU A 200 -23.58 4.54 -5.53
CA LEU A 200 -23.86 5.98 -5.64
C LEU A 200 -22.57 6.81 -5.46
N ALA A 201 -21.72 6.49 -4.49
CA ALA A 201 -20.45 7.18 -4.28
C ALA A 201 -19.53 7.06 -5.51
N ALA A 202 -19.44 5.88 -6.11
CA ALA A 202 -18.67 5.65 -7.32
C ALA A 202 -19.24 6.43 -8.52
N GLN A 203 -20.55 6.44 -8.70
CA GLN A 203 -21.21 7.22 -9.75
C GLN A 203 -20.90 8.71 -9.61
N ILE A 204 -21.01 9.27 -8.41
CA ILE A 204 -20.70 10.67 -8.12
C ILE A 204 -19.24 10.98 -8.42
N ALA A 205 -18.32 10.18 -7.85
CA ALA A 205 -16.90 10.38 -8.05
C ALA A 205 -16.52 10.34 -9.54
N ASN A 206 -17.13 9.44 -10.33
CA ASN A 206 -16.88 9.30 -11.76
C ASN A 206 -17.58 10.33 -12.65
N SER A 207 -18.57 11.04 -12.13
CA SER A 207 -19.30 12.09 -12.88
C SER A 207 -18.50 13.39 -13.00
N VAL A 208 -17.46 13.59 -12.20
CA VAL A 208 -16.63 14.80 -12.23
C VAL A 208 -15.80 14.84 -13.51
N GLN A 209 -16.04 15.83 -14.37
CA GLN A 209 -15.38 15.92 -15.68
C GLN A 209 -13.89 16.26 -15.60
N GLN A 210 -13.51 17.13 -14.66
CA GLN A 210 -12.13 17.53 -14.38
C GLN A 210 -11.83 17.24 -12.90
N PRO A 211 -11.58 15.97 -12.55
CA PRO A 211 -11.35 15.60 -11.17
C PRO A 211 -10.03 16.16 -10.64
N ASN A 212 -9.98 16.43 -9.35
CA ASN A 212 -8.76 16.72 -8.64
C ASN A 212 -7.83 15.50 -8.66
N LYS A 213 -6.53 15.71 -8.40
CA LYS A 213 -5.54 14.62 -8.45
C LYS A 213 -5.72 13.62 -7.29
N VAL A 214 -6.09 14.11 -6.11
CA VAL A 214 -6.39 13.28 -4.94
C VAL A 214 -7.89 13.05 -4.89
N ARG A 215 -8.32 11.78 -4.92
CA ARG A 215 -9.74 11.41 -4.92
C ARG A 215 -9.97 10.32 -3.89
N SER A 216 -10.90 10.56 -2.98
CA SER A 216 -11.17 9.62 -1.90
C SER A 216 -12.66 9.44 -1.66
N VAL A 217 -13.03 8.21 -1.32
CA VAL A 217 -14.35 7.86 -0.80
C VAL A 217 -14.18 7.40 0.64
N PHE A 218 -14.93 7.99 1.56
CA PHE A 218 -14.99 7.59 2.96
C PHE A 218 -16.32 6.88 3.20
N LEU A 219 -16.28 5.60 3.54
CA LEU A 219 -17.44 4.81 3.92
C LEU A 219 -17.46 4.67 5.44
N LEU A 220 -18.45 5.28 6.09
CA LEU A 220 -18.64 5.29 7.54
C LEU A 220 -19.85 4.42 7.88
N THR A 221 -19.64 3.28 8.53
CA THR A 221 -20.71 2.32 8.86
C THR A 221 -20.37 1.54 10.14
N ASP A 222 -21.37 0.97 10.81
CA ASP A 222 -21.14 -0.03 11.84
C ASP A 222 -21.17 -1.49 11.30
N GLY A 223 -21.25 -1.67 9.99
CA GLY A 223 -20.65 -2.78 9.25
C GLY A 223 -21.53 -3.95 8.90
N GLN A 224 -22.83 -3.97 9.23
CA GLN A 224 -23.67 -5.10 8.86
C GLN A 224 -24.66 -4.76 7.74
N ALA A 225 -24.30 -5.11 6.49
CA ALA A 225 -25.24 -5.05 5.39
C ALA A 225 -26.41 -6.00 5.64
N ASN A 226 -27.65 -5.48 5.59
CA ASN A 226 -28.87 -6.27 5.78
C ASN A 226 -29.96 -5.94 4.75
N VAL A 227 -29.61 -5.15 3.73
CA VAL A 227 -30.43 -4.83 2.55
C VAL A 227 -29.53 -4.86 1.31
N GLY A 228 -30.06 -5.36 0.20
CA GLY A 228 -29.33 -5.56 -1.04
C GLY A 228 -28.37 -6.76 -0.95
N PRO A 229 -27.26 -6.77 -1.70
CA PRO A 229 -26.20 -7.74 -1.53
C PRO A 229 -25.63 -7.68 -0.11
N THR A 230 -25.61 -8.80 0.58
CA THR A 230 -25.14 -8.94 1.97
C THR A 230 -23.90 -9.82 2.06
N GLU A 231 -23.62 -10.61 1.02
CA GLU A 231 -22.45 -11.48 0.98
C GLU A 231 -21.17 -10.64 0.85
N ALA A 232 -20.18 -10.95 1.68
CA ALA A 232 -18.91 -10.22 1.69
C ALA A 232 -18.23 -10.21 0.32
N LYS A 233 -18.27 -11.34 -0.42
CA LYS A 233 -17.69 -11.45 -1.75
C LYS A 233 -18.30 -10.45 -2.73
N ASP A 234 -19.63 -10.35 -2.76
CA ASP A 234 -20.33 -9.46 -3.69
C ASP A 234 -20.06 -8.00 -3.40
N LEU A 235 -19.98 -7.64 -2.10
CA LEU A 235 -19.66 -6.27 -1.68
C LEU A 235 -18.21 -5.89 -1.99
N VAL A 236 -17.27 -6.80 -1.83
CA VAL A 236 -15.85 -6.57 -2.20
C VAL A 236 -15.72 -6.47 -3.72
N GLU A 237 -16.39 -7.34 -4.50
CA GLU A 237 -16.39 -7.28 -5.98
C GLU A 237 -16.95 -5.95 -6.49
N LEU A 238 -18.02 -5.47 -5.86
CA LEU A 238 -18.63 -4.17 -6.21
C LEU A 238 -17.65 -2.99 -6.06
N THR A 239 -16.71 -3.04 -5.12
CA THR A 239 -15.71 -1.98 -4.96
C THR A 239 -14.70 -1.92 -6.10
N GLY A 240 -14.63 -2.95 -6.96
CA GLY A 240 -13.84 -2.94 -8.20
C GLY A 240 -14.18 -1.76 -9.12
N ILE A 241 -15.39 -1.22 -9.02
CA ILE A 241 -15.83 -0.03 -9.77
C ILE A 241 -14.94 1.21 -9.53
N PHE A 242 -14.30 1.33 -8.35
CA PHE A 242 -13.35 2.40 -8.07
C PHE A 242 -12.01 2.18 -8.78
N VAL A 243 -11.61 0.92 -8.96
CA VAL A 243 -10.39 0.53 -9.68
C VAL A 243 -10.57 0.76 -11.18
N GLU A 244 -11.68 0.31 -11.74
CA GLU A 244 -11.98 0.50 -13.17
C GLU A 244 -12.02 1.99 -13.56
N ALA A 245 -12.50 2.83 -12.66
CA ALA A 245 -12.51 4.28 -12.86
C ALA A 245 -11.09 4.87 -13.00
N GLY A 246 -10.13 4.35 -12.27
CA GLY A 246 -8.72 4.77 -12.34
C GLY A 246 -7.97 4.26 -13.57
N HIS A 247 -8.50 3.29 -14.30
CA HIS A 247 -7.89 2.78 -15.53
C HIS A 247 -8.11 3.67 -16.75
N LYS A 248 -8.96 4.69 -16.66
CA LYS A 248 -9.07 5.67 -17.73
C LYS A 248 -7.82 6.56 -17.72
N PRO A 249 -7.14 6.75 -18.87
CA PRO A 249 -5.87 7.51 -18.94
C PRO A 249 -5.93 8.91 -18.37
N THR A 250 -7.11 9.48 -18.27
CA THR A 250 -7.36 10.87 -17.87
C THR A 250 -7.95 11.01 -16.46
N SER A 251 -8.28 9.89 -15.78
CA SER A 251 -8.91 9.94 -14.46
C SER A 251 -7.96 9.43 -13.38
N PRO A 252 -7.64 10.25 -12.36
CA PRO A 252 -6.86 9.78 -11.21
C PRO A 252 -7.58 8.64 -10.47
N PRO A 253 -6.85 7.72 -9.82
CA PRO A 253 -7.45 6.65 -9.04
C PRO A 253 -8.29 7.20 -7.88
N ILE A 254 -9.22 6.37 -7.39
CA ILE A 254 -10.05 6.68 -6.23
C ILE A 254 -9.63 5.76 -5.09
N SER A 255 -9.25 6.32 -3.94
CA SER A 255 -8.94 5.56 -2.72
C SER A 255 -10.20 5.39 -1.88
N LEU A 256 -10.54 4.14 -1.53
CA LEU A 256 -11.66 3.82 -0.64
C LEU A 256 -11.14 3.66 0.79
N HIS A 257 -11.55 4.54 1.69
CA HIS A 257 -11.29 4.44 3.12
C HIS A 257 -12.55 4.01 3.85
N THR A 258 -12.47 2.97 4.64
CA THR A 258 -13.61 2.44 5.39
C THR A 258 -13.43 2.66 6.89
N PHE A 259 -14.50 3.03 7.58
CA PHE A 259 -14.53 3.27 9.02
C PHE A 259 -15.59 2.37 9.65
N GLY A 260 -15.15 1.44 10.51
CA GLY A 260 -16.02 0.48 11.18
C GLY A 260 -16.31 0.87 12.61
N TYR A 261 -17.56 1.24 12.91
CA TYR A 261 -17.98 1.70 14.23
C TYR A 261 -18.52 0.57 15.12
N GLY A 262 -17.97 0.40 16.32
CA GLY A 262 -18.43 -0.52 17.35
C GLY A 262 -17.52 -1.72 17.56
N THR A 263 -17.97 -2.64 18.43
CA THR A 263 -17.17 -3.82 18.84
C THR A 263 -17.36 -5.03 17.91
N VAL A 264 -18.35 -5.01 17.02
CA VAL A 264 -18.71 -6.16 16.15
C VAL A 264 -19.10 -5.68 14.72
N PRO A 265 -18.41 -4.70 14.12
CA PRO A 265 -18.56 -4.51 12.68
C PRO A 265 -17.91 -5.70 11.96
N ASP A 266 -18.32 -5.96 10.72
CA ASP A 266 -17.60 -6.89 9.86
C ASP A 266 -16.27 -6.24 9.42
N HIS A 267 -15.29 -6.23 10.35
CA HIS A 267 -13.96 -5.63 10.13
C HIS A 267 -13.29 -6.24 8.92
N LYS A 268 -13.46 -7.53 8.69
CA LYS A 268 -12.87 -8.23 7.56
C LYS A 268 -13.45 -7.72 6.24
N LEU A 269 -14.77 -7.59 6.15
CA LEU A 269 -15.42 -7.03 4.98
C LEU A 269 -14.93 -5.62 4.68
N LEU A 270 -15.00 -4.72 5.66
CA LEU A 270 -14.59 -3.32 5.49
C LEU A 270 -13.12 -3.18 5.12
N LEU A 271 -12.29 -4.02 5.68
CA LEU A 271 -10.89 -4.12 5.40
C LEU A 271 -10.63 -4.65 3.99
N ASP A 272 -11.32 -5.71 3.55
CA ASP A 272 -11.20 -6.28 2.22
C ASP A 272 -11.73 -5.31 1.16
N MET A 273 -12.79 -4.56 1.46
CA MET A 273 -13.28 -3.47 0.61
C MET A 273 -12.25 -2.34 0.43
N ALA A 274 -11.63 -1.87 1.52
CA ALA A 274 -10.61 -0.83 1.43
C ALA A 274 -9.40 -1.25 0.60
N LYS A 275 -9.02 -2.53 0.65
CA LYS A 275 -7.89 -3.11 -0.10
C LYS A 275 -8.05 -3.11 -1.60
N THR A 276 -9.26 -3.13 -2.10
CA THR A 276 -9.48 -3.17 -3.55
C THR A 276 -8.90 -1.96 -4.24
N THR A 277 -8.75 -0.86 -3.52
CA THR A 277 -8.20 0.39 -4.05
C THR A 277 -6.77 0.62 -3.55
N SER A 278 -5.92 1.06 -4.46
CA SER A 278 -4.56 1.50 -4.15
C SER A 278 -4.62 2.75 -3.25
N GLY A 279 -4.10 2.65 -2.04
CA GLY A 279 -4.17 3.76 -1.06
C GLY A 279 -5.32 3.68 -0.07
N GLY A 280 -6.30 2.80 -0.27
CA GLY A 280 -7.39 2.58 0.67
C GLY A 280 -6.92 2.08 2.04
N CYS A 281 -7.57 2.55 3.10
CA CYS A 281 -7.27 2.17 4.48
C CYS A 281 -8.57 1.86 5.24
N PHE A 282 -8.51 0.86 6.10
CA PHE A 282 -9.55 0.56 7.06
C PHE A 282 -9.21 1.19 8.42
N TYR A 283 -10.19 1.80 9.05
CA TYR A 283 -10.10 2.44 10.37
C TYR A 283 -11.12 1.82 11.32
N PRO A 284 -10.72 0.89 12.21
CA PRO A 284 -11.61 0.39 13.25
C PRO A 284 -11.82 1.46 14.32
N VAL A 285 -13.07 1.73 14.66
CA VAL A 285 -13.49 2.69 15.66
C VAL A 285 -14.24 1.94 16.77
N LYS A 286 -13.49 1.38 17.74
CA LYS A 286 -14.03 0.53 18.80
C LYS A 286 -14.89 1.32 19.81
N ASP A 287 -14.54 2.57 20.03
CA ASP A 287 -15.23 3.46 20.96
C ASP A 287 -15.27 4.93 20.47
N ASN A 288 -16.09 5.72 21.11
CA ASN A 288 -16.33 7.09 20.76
C ASN A 288 -15.10 8.00 20.85
N SER A 289 -14.10 7.64 21.68
CA SER A 289 -12.87 8.44 21.83
C SER A 289 -11.94 8.32 20.61
N GLN A 290 -12.06 7.25 19.85
CA GLN A 290 -11.21 6.93 18.71
C GLN A 290 -11.68 7.57 17.40
N VAL A 291 -12.95 7.99 17.30
CA VAL A 291 -13.53 8.56 16.08
C VAL A 291 -12.70 9.72 15.53
N PHE A 292 -12.37 10.69 16.39
CA PHE A 292 -11.61 11.87 16.00
C PHE A 292 -10.18 11.53 15.58
N SER A 293 -9.56 10.55 16.23
CA SER A 293 -8.20 10.12 15.90
C SER A 293 -8.16 9.41 14.56
N ALA A 294 -9.07 8.44 14.34
CA ALA A 294 -9.17 7.68 13.10
C ALA A 294 -9.45 8.60 11.90
N PHE A 295 -10.39 9.50 12.06
CA PHE A 295 -10.76 10.44 11.00
C PHE A 295 -9.65 11.47 10.75
N GLY A 296 -9.03 11.98 11.81
CA GLY A 296 -7.88 12.89 11.72
C GLY A 296 -6.69 12.26 11.00
N ASP A 297 -6.45 10.96 11.22
CA ASP A 297 -5.42 10.20 10.50
C ASP A 297 -5.75 10.05 9.01
N ALA A 298 -7.01 9.71 8.68
CA ALA A 298 -7.45 9.58 7.31
C ALA A 298 -7.36 10.92 6.56
N VAL A 299 -7.91 11.99 7.16
CA VAL A 299 -7.87 13.35 6.59
C VAL A 299 -6.43 13.84 6.50
N GLY A 300 -5.61 13.64 7.55
CA GLY A 300 -4.19 13.98 7.54
C GLY A 300 -3.43 13.28 6.42
N GLY A 301 -3.77 12.02 6.12
CA GLY A 301 -3.23 11.28 5.00
C GLY A 301 -3.59 11.92 3.66
N ILE A 302 -4.88 12.02 3.33
CA ILE A 302 -5.33 12.53 2.02
C ILE A 302 -4.91 13.99 1.76
N LEU A 303 -4.78 14.80 2.81
CA LEU A 303 -4.31 16.19 2.71
C LEU A 303 -2.78 16.32 2.59
N SER A 304 -2.04 15.23 2.77
CA SER A 304 -0.58 15.21 2.68
C SER A 304 -0.05 14.31 1.56
N VAL A 305 -0.88 13.94 0.60
CA VAL A 305 -0.44 13.15 -0.56
C VAL A 305 0.56 13.96 -1.38
N VAL A 306 1.78 13.44 -1.52
CA VAL A 306 2.86 14.05 -2.32
C VAL A 306 3.11 13.31 -3.63
N ALA A 307 2.72 12.05 -3.70
CA ALA A 307 2.85 11.26 -4.92
C ALA A 307 1.66 10.30 -5.11
N HIS A 308 1.26 10.14 -6.36
CA HIS A 308 0.18 9.24 -6.80
C HIS A 308 0.71 8.13 -7.68
N ASN A 309 -0.05 7.03 -7.77
CA ASN A 309 0.25 5.95 -8.69
C ASN A 309 1.69 5.46 -8.55
N VAL A 310 2.18 5.44 -7.32
CA VAL A 310 3.54 4.99 -7.04
C VAL A 310 3.63 3.51 -7.33
N CYS A 311 4.51 3.16 -8.24
CA CYS A 311 4.68 1.81 -8.74
C CYS A 311 6.16 1.47 -8.82
N LEU A 312 6.53 0.28 -8.34
CA LEU A 312 7.84 -0.32 -8.54
C LEU A 312 7.75 -1.42 -9.57
N THR A 313 8.72 -1.45 -10.50
CA THR A 313 9.00 -2.60 -11.36
C THR A 313 10.29 -3.25 -10.89
N ILE A 314 10.24 -4.52 -10.52
CA ILE A 314 11.35 -5.29 -9.97
C ILE A 314 11.72 -6.38 -10.97
N SER A 315 12.98 -6.42 -11.38
CA SER A 315 13.50 -7.41 -12.32
C SER A 315 14.92 -7.83 -11.96
N VAL A 316 15.36 -8.93 -12.53
CA VAL A 316 16.78 -9.34 -12.46
C VAL A 316 17.46 -8.88 -13.74
N PRO A 317 18.63 -8.23 -13.65
CA PRO A 317 19.43 -7.91 -14.84
C PRO A 317 19.77 -9.16 -15.65
N VAL A 318 19.82 -9.02 -16.99
CA VAL A 318 19.96 -10.15 -17.92
C VAL A 318 21.20 -10.99 -17.61
N GLU A 319 22.30 -10.36 -17.23
CA GLU A 319 23.57 -10.99 -16.89
C GLU A 319 23.44 -11.89 -15.65
N ALA A 320 22.78 -11.37 -14.61
CA ALA A 320 22.54 -12.16 -13.40
C ALA A 320 21.53 -13.28 -13.63
N ALA A 321 20.51 -13.04 -14.47
CA ALA A 321 19.53 -14.06 -14.84
C ALA A 321 20.17 -15.21 -15.63
N ARG A 322 21.13 -14.93 -16.53
CA ARG A 322 21.92 -15.96 -17.23
C ARG A 322 22.76 -16.82 -16.28
N CYS A 323 23.16 -16.25 -15.14
CA CYS A 323 23.90 -16.94 -14.08
C CYS A 323 23.01 -17.64 -13.05
N GLY A 324 21.68 -17.65 -13.25
CA GLY A 324 20.73 -18.35 -12.39
C GLY A 324 20.14 -17.50 -11.26
N SER A 325 20.28 -16.17 -11.31
CA SER A 325 19.53 -15.30 -10.37
C SER A 325 18.08 -15.15 -10.84
N GLU A 326 17.16 -15.27 -9.89
CA GLU A 326 15.72 -15.08 -10.11
C GLU A 326 15.06 -14.49 -8.86
N ILE A 327 13.96 -13.78 -9.05
CA ILE A 327 13.12 -13.29 -7.94
C ILE A 327 12.22 -14.43 -7.52
N ILE A 328 12.39 -14.91 -6.28
CA ILE A 328 11.62 -16.03 -5.75
C ILE A 328 10.43 -15.60 -4.89
N ALA A 329 10.49 -14.40 -4.31
CA ALA A 329 9.40 -13.85 -3.52
C ALA A 329 9.41 -12.32 -3.52
N VAL A 330 8.24 -11.72 -3.54
CA VAL A 330 8.03 -10.29 -3.30
C VAL A 330 7.02 -10.15 -2.16
N HIS A 331 7.41 -9.48 -1.08
CA HIS A 331 6.59 -9.38 0.14
C HIS A 331 5.77 -8.07 0.12
N HIS A 332 4.70 -8.09 -0.68
CA HIS A 332 3.72 -7.00 -0.74
C HIS A 332 2.35 -7.56 -1.15
N GLU A 333 1.26 -6.97 -0.66
CA GLU A 333 -0.10 -7.41 -0.97
C GLU A 333 -0.47 -7.14 -2.45
N ASN A 334 -0.18 -5.92 -2.93
CA ASN A 334 -0.52 -5.49 -4.29
C ASN A 334 0.65 -5.71 -5.25
N LYS A 335 0.95 -6.97 -5.53
CA LYS A 335 1.99 -7.38 -6.48
C LYS A 335 1.40 -8.15 -7.64
N ARG A 336 2.01 -8.04 -8.80
CA ARG A 336 1.66 -8.81 -10.00
C ARG A 336 2.90 -9.11 -10.81
N GLU A 337 3.04 -10.32 -11.26
CA GLU A 337 4.03 -10.67 -12.27
C GLU A 337 3.49 -10.26 -13.65
N ILE A 338 4.20 -9.36 -14.33
CA ILE A 338 3.79 -8.79 -15.63
C ILE A 338 4.49 -9.44 -16.81
N ALA A 339 5.63 -10.07 -16.57
CA ALA A 339 6.39 -10.88 -17.49
C ALA A 339 7.22 -11.88 -16.67
N ASP A 340 7.79 -12.91 -17.33
CA ASP A 340 8.62 -13.91 -16.66
C ASP A 340 9.76 -13.25 -15.87
N GLY A 341 9.72 -13.39 -14.54
CA GLY A 341 10.67 -12.81 -13.59
C GLY A 341 10.61 -11.28 -13.46
N VAL A 342 9.56 -10.61 -13.99
CA VAL A 342 9.35 -9.17 -13.85
C VAL A 342 8.10 -8.91 -13.02
N TRP A 343 8.31 -8.33 -11.84
CA TRP A 343 7.26 -8.04 -10.89
C TRP A 343 6.92 -6.57 -10.84
N GLN A 344 5.65 -6.26 -10.74
CA GLN A 344 5.14 -4.93 -10.50
C GLN A 344 4.47 -4.85 -9.13
N VAL A 345 4.84 -3.84 -8.34
CA VAL A 345 4.30 -3.57 -7.01
C VAL A 345 3.61 -2.22 -7.02
N TYR A 346 2.30 -2.23 -6.78
CA TYR A 346 1.50 -1.02 -6.69
C TYR A 346 1.43 -0.54 -5.24
N ILE A 347 2.09 0.59 -4.95
CA ILE A 347 2.10 1.21 -3.62
C ILE A 347 0.92 2.18 -3.47
N GLY A 348 0.49 2.80 -4.57
CA GLY A 348 -0.59 3.78 -4.60
C GLY A 348 -0.16 5.18 -4.24
N ASP A 349 -0.89 5.83 -3.33
CA ASP A 349 -0.56 7.17 -2.86
C ASP A 349 0.52 7.11 -1.78
N VAL A 350 1.43 8.07 -1.79
CA VAL A 350 2.45 8.24 -0.75
C VAL A 350 2.25 9.62 -0.11
N TYR A 351 2.22 9.63 1.22
CA TYR A 351 2.02 10.82 2.04
C TYR A 351 3.36 11.46 2.41
N ALA A 352 3.35 12.76 2.68
CA ALA A 352 4.54 13.44 3.23
C ALA A 352 5.07 12.72 4.47
N GLU A 353 6.38 12.67 4.63
CA GLU A 353 7.10 11.98 5.72
C GLU A 353 6.90 10.45 5.75
N GLU A 354 6.21 9.87 4.78
CA GLU A 354 5.95 8.43 4.75
C GLU A 354 7.16 7.68 4.19
N THR A 355 7.50 6.56 4.84
CA THR A 355 8.50 5.61 4.34
C THR A 355 7.81 4.32 3.94
N ARG A 356 8.23 3.75 2.81
CA ARG A 356 7.77 2.46 2.27
C ARG A 356 8.95 1.59 1.96
N ASP A 357 9.01 0.44 2.60
CA ASP A 357 10.09 -0.54 2.46
C ASP A 357 9.54 -1.84 1.91
N ILE A 358 9.87 -2.16 0.68
CA ILE A 358 9.43 -3.35 -0.02
C ILE A 358 10.55 -4.37 -0.01
N ILE A 359 10.35 -5.47 0.70
CA ILE A 359 11.29 -6.60 0.73
C ILE A 359 10.93 -7.60 -0.36
N PHE A 360 11.95 -8.08 -1.05
CA PHE A 360 11.86 -9.20 -1.97
C PHE A 360 13.10 -10.09 -1.88
N GLU A 361 12.98 -11.33 -2.32
CA GLU A 361 14.02 -12.34 -2.22
C GLU A 361 14.50 -12.74 -3.61
N VAL A 362 15.84 -12.82 -3.75
CA VAL A 362 16.50 -13.17 -5.00
C VAL A 362 17.47 -14.33 -4.76
N THR A 363 17.45 -15.32 -5.67
CA THR A 363 18.50 -16.34 -5.70
C THR A 363 19.82 -15.71 -6.15
N LEU A 364 20.91 -16.16 -5.55
CA LEU A 364 22.23 -15.62 -5.84
C LEU A 364 22.86 -16.38 -7.00
N ALA A 365 23.29 -15.64 -8.01
CA ALA A 365 24.01 -16.17 -9.15
C ALA A 365 25.25 -16.99 -8.73
N SER A 366 25.42 -18.12 -9.38
CA SER A 366 26.68 -18.87 -9.34
C SER A 366 27.47 -18.48 -10.60
N PRO A 367 28.46 -17.60 -10.51
CA PRO A 367 29.20 -17.15 -11.67
C PRO A 367 29.93 -18.32 -12.32
N SER A 368 29.96 -18.31 -13.67
CA SER A 368 30.73 -19.26 -14.46
C SER A 368 32.24 -19.18 -14.14
N ARG A 369 33.02 -20.18 -14.52
CA ARG A 369 34.46 -20.24 -14.23
C ARG A 369 35.27 -19.04 -14.71
N SER A 370 34.83 -18.35 -15.77
CA SER A 370 35.43 -17.13 -16.28
C SER A 370 35.36 -15.96 -15.29
N PHE A 371 34.29 -15.85 -14.52
CA PHE A 371 34.15 -14.83 -13.45
C PHE A 371 35.06 -15.04 -12.25
N LEU A 372 35.64 -16.22 -12.11
CA LEU A 372 36.49 -16.56 -10.94
C LEU A 372 37.93 -16.03 -11.06
N GLN A 373 38.28 -15.37 -12.18
CA GLN A 373 39.61 -14.76 -12.36
C GLN A 373 39.72 -13.43 -11.63
N ASP A 374 38.61 -12.72 -11.43
CA ASP A 374 38.57 -11.52 -10.59
C ASP A 374 38.43 -11.90 -9.11
N SER A 375 39.20 -11.25 -8.28
CA SER A 375 39.29 -11.55 -6.84
C SER A 375 37.98 -11.30 -6.06
N THR A 376 37.05 -10.45 -6.58
CA THR A 376 35.76 -10.12 -5.96
C THR A 376 34.75 -9.59 -6.96
N PRO A 377 34.08 -10.44 -7.76
CA PRO A 377 33.09 -9.97 -8.72
C PRO A 377 31.89 -9.33 -7.99
N ALA A 378 31.51 -8.11 -8.39
CA ALA A 378 30.34 -7.40 -7.94
C ALA A 378 29.21 -7.61 -8.96
N ILE A 379 28.16 -8.35 -8.60
CA ILE A 379 27.09 -8.75 -9.51
C ILE A 379 25.81 -7.97 -9.18
N PRO A 380 25.19 -7.31 -10.18
CA PRO A 380 23.88 -6.69 -10.00
C PRO A 380 22.77 -7.79 -9.96
N HIS A 381 22.22 -8.06 -8.79
CA HIS A 381 21.22 -9.11 -8.60
C HIS A 381 19.77 -8.64 -8.76
N ALA A 382 19.52 -7.34 -8.66
CA ALA A 382 18.19 -6.79 -8.89
C ALA A 382 18.26 -5.38 -9.49
N LEU A 383 17.37 -5.10 -10.42
CA LEU A 383 17.04 -3.78 -10.94
C LEU A 383 15.63 -3.42 -10.47
N VAL A 384 15.49 -2.26 -9.85
CA VAL A 384 14.20 -1.75 -9.40
C VAL A 384 13.98 -0.37 -10.01
N GLU A 385 12.84 -0.19 -10.65
CA GLU A 385 12.45 1.06 -11.30
C GLU A 385 11.23 1.64 -10.61
N LEU A 386 11.30 2.91 -10.22
CA LEU A 386 10.24 3.67 -9.58
C LEU A 386 9.57 4.59 -10.59
N THR A 387 8.24 4.57 -10.64
CA THR A 387 7.43 5.55 -11.37
C THR A 387 6.32 6.11 -10.49
N TYR A 388 6.02 7.39 -10.60
CA TYR A 388 4.91 8.03 -9.89
C TYR A 388 4.47 9.33 -10.57
N ILE A 389 3.35 9.90 -10.09
CA ILE A 389 2.90 11.25 -10.43
C ILE A 389 3.16 12.13 -9.21
N ASP A 390 4.00 13.13 -9.37
CA ASP A 390 4.23 14.16 -8.36
C ASP A 390 3.01 15.07 -8.26
N THR A 391 2.41 15.16 -7.07
CA THR A 391 1.20 15.97 -6.85
C THR A 391 1.52 17.44 -6.66
N ILE A 392 2.74 17.78 -6.28
CA ILE A 392 3.21 19.13 -6.02
C ILE A 392 3.58 19.82 -7.35
N HIS A 393 4.42 19.15 -8.14
CA HIS A 393 4.88 19.68 -9.43
C HIS A 393 3.98 19.30 -10.61
N HIS A 394 2.95 18.47 -10.38
CA HIS A 394 1.99 17.98 -11.39
C HIS A 394 2.68 17.27 -12.58
N THR A 395 3.81 16.61 -12.34
CA THR A 395 4.62 15.93 -13.35
C THR A 395 4.67 14.42 -13.12
N ARG A 396 4.79 13.66 -14.20
CA ARG A 396 5.13 12.24 -14.13
C ARG A 396 6.64 12.11 -13.91
N VAL A 397 7.04 11.38 -12.90
CA VAL A 397 8.44 11.10 -12.57
C VAL A 397 8.74 9.64 -12.86
N GLY A 398 9.89 9.38 -13.44
CA GLY A 398 10.42 8.04 -13.69
C GLY A 398 10.32 7.58 -15.15
N PRO A 399 10.86 6.36 -15.42
CA PRO A 399 11.44 5.47 -14.40
C PRO A 399 12.71 6.03 -13.76
N VAL A 400 12.78 5.97 -12.43
CA VAL A 400 13.99 6.19 -11.65
C VAL A 400 14.53 4.83 -11.25
N SER A 401 15.73 4.48 -11.69
CA SER A 401 16.27 3.13 -11.53
C SER A 401 17.28 3.06 -10.40
N SER A 402 17.27 1.96 -9.66
CA SER A 402 18.28 1.63 -8.65
C SER A 402 18.61 0.14 -8.72
N VAL A 403 19.86 -0.21 -8.43
CA VAL A 403 20.38 -1.57 -8.60
C VAL A 403 20.95 -2.08 -7.28
N ALA A 404 20.59 -3.32 -6.91
CA ALA A 404 21.21 -4.04 -5.80
C ALA A 404 22.41 -4.84 -6.29
N VAL A 405 23.58 -4.48 -5.82
CA VAL A 405 24.85 -5.16 -6.14
C VAL A 405 25.33 -5.97 -4.94
N ILE A 406 25.70 -7.24 -5.17
CA ILE A 406 26.28 -8.12 -4.15
C ILE A 406 27.63 -8.63 -4.64
N LYS A 407 28.65 -8.45 -3.81
CA LYS A 407 30.00 -8.98 -4.06
C LYS A 407 30.03 -10.48 -3.80
N ARG A 408 30.58 -11.23 -4.76
CA ARG A 408 30.62 -12.70 -4.73
C ARG A 408 32.06 -13.24 -4.71
N PRO A 409 32.87 -12.99 -3.65
CA PRO A 409 34.24 -13.51 -3.57
C PRO A 409 34.26 -15.04 -3.51
N ASN A 410 35.34 -15.65 -4.03
CA ASN A 410 35.55 -17.11 -3.98
C ASN A 410 36.02 -17.56 -2.57
N SER A 411 35.20 -17.30 -1.58
CA SER A 411 35.45 -17.56 -0.16
C SER A 411 34.18 -17.94 0.57
N GLN A 412 34.28 -18.23 1.87
CA GLN A 412 33.12 -18.37 2.77
C GLN A 412 32.70 -17.03 3.42
N THR A 413 33.25 -15.92 2.97
CA THR A 413 32.99 -14.60 3.57
C THR A 413 31.51 -14.27 3.53
N LEU A 414 30.99 -13.84 4.67
CA LEU A 414 29.65 -13.36 4.85
C LEU A 414 29.73 -12.00 5.57
N ALA A 415 29.33 -10.92 4.88
CA ALA A 415 29.32 -9.61 5.50
C ALA A 415 28.25 -9.51 6.60
N TRP A 416 28.43 -8.58 7.51
CA TRP A 416 27.39 -8.25 8.49
C TRP A 416 26.10 -7.81 7.78
N PRO A 417 24.94 -8.12 8.33
CA PRO A 417 23.68 -7.65 7.79
C PRO A 417 23.62 -6.12 7.71
N ASN A 418 23.08 -5.59 6.63
CA ASN A 418 22.62 -4.21 6.59
C ASN A 418 21.49 -4.07 7.62
N ARG A 419 21.73 -3.24 8.64
CA ARG A 419 20.86 -3.11 9.80
C ARG A 419 19.42 -2.70 9.41
N ASP A 420 19.29 -1.75 8.49
CA ASP A 420 17.97 -1.23 8.09
C ASP A 420 17.20 -2.29 7.31
N VAL A 421 17.85 -3.00 6.40
CA VAL A 421 17.23 -4.12 5.66
C VAL A 421 16.86 -5.25 6.61
N ALA A 422 17.72 -5.58 7.59
CA ALA A 422 17.45 -6.60 8.59
C ALA A 422 16.22 -6.27 9.46
N ILE A 423 16.07 -5.01 9.87
CA ILE A 423 14.88 -4.54 10.59
C ILE A 423 13.61 -4.74 9.75
N GLN A 424 13.64 -4.40 8.47
CA GLN A 424 12.50 -4.57 7.57
C GLN A 424 12.22 -6.05 7.29
N TRP A 425 13.25 -6.87 7.25
CA TRP A 425 13.09 -8.32 7.12
C TRP A 425 12.41 -8.93 8.36
N LEU A 426 12.80 -8.51 9.57
CA LEU A 426 12.12 -8.89 10.81
C LEU A 426 10.64 -8.48 10.80
N ARG A 427 10.32 -7.29 10.26
CA ARG A 427 8.93 -6.83 10.09
C ARG A 427 8.13 -7.79 9.21
N VAL A 428 8.66 -8.16 8.04
CA VAL A 428 7.99 -9.06 7.10
C VAL A 428 7.79 -10.45 7.71
N ARG A 429 8.83 -11.02 8.34
CA ARG A 429 8.75 -12.32 9.01
C ARG A 429 7.72 -12.33 10.15
N THR A 430 7.67 -11.24 10.93
CA THR A 430 6.67 -11.08 12.00
C THR A 430 5.25 -11.06 11.43
N ALA A 431 4.99 -10.30 10.38
CA ALA A 431 3.69 -10.28 9.73
C ALA A 431 3.29 -11.67 9.19
N ASN A 432 4.23 -12.38 8.56
CA ASN A 432 4.00 -13.73 8.05
C ASN A 432 3.73 -14.74 9.17
N CYS A 433 4.46 -14.66 10.29
CA CYS A 433 4.24 -15.52 11.46
C CYS A 433 2.85 -15.31 12.07
N ILE A 434 2.42 -14.04 12.25
CA ILE A 434 1.07 -13.75 12.75
C ILE A 434 0.00 -14.27 11.78
N ALA A 435 0.20 -14.12 10.46
CA ALA A 435 -0.72 -14.64 9.43
C ALA A 435 -0.79 -16.18 9.45
N GLN A 436 0.33 -16.85 9.65
CA GLN A 436 0.38 -18.31 9.79
C GLN A 436 -0.34 -18.78 11.06
N ALA A 437 -0.10 -18.11 12.19
CA ALA A 437 -0.79 -18.39 13.45
C ALA A 437 -2.30 -18.18 13.33
N GLU A 438 -2.74 -17.09 12.66
CA GLU A 438 -4.17 -16.87 12.35
C GLU A 438 -4.75 -18.02 11.53
N SER A 439 -4.05 -18.46 10.48
CA SER A 439 -4.49 -19.57 9.64
C SER A 439 -4.63 -20.89 10.40
N LEU A 440 -3.65 -21.22 11.25
CA LEU A 440 -3.69 -22.41 12.10
C LEU A 440 -4.85 -22.33 13.12
N ALA A 441 -5.05 -21.18 13.75
CA ALA A 441 -6.13 -20.96 14.70
C ALA A 441 -7.51 -21.10 14.04
N ARG A 442 -7.68 -20.62 12.80
CA ARG A 442 -8.90 -20.79 11.99
C ARG A 442 -9.18 -22.26 11.68
N GLN A 443 -8.15 -23.09 11.54
CA GLN A 443 -8.27 -24.54 11.33
C GLN A 443 -8.54 -25.31 12.65
N GLY A 444 -8.60 -24.63 13.78
CA GLY A 444 -8.79 -25.21 15.10
C GLY A 444 -7.49 -25.70 15.77
N GLU A 445 -6.33 -25.43 15.16
CA GLU A 445 -5.01 -25.88 15.65
C GLU A 445 -4.37 -24.85 16.59
N LEU A 446 -5.09 -24.43 17.64
CA LEU A 446 -4.68 -23.35 18.54
C LEU A 446 -3.32 -23.58 19.21
N ASP A 447 -3.00 -24.82 19.61
CA ASP A 447 -1.73 -25.11 20.25
C ASP A 447 -0.53 -24.98 19.29
N LYS A 448 -0.73 -25.32 18.01
CA LYS A 448 0.29 -25.09 16.99
C LYS A 448 0.46 -23.60 16.70
N ALA A 449 -0.66 -22.85 16.62
CA ALA A 449 -0.63 -21.41 16.45
C ALA A 449 0.13 -20.69 17.57
N LYS A 450 -0.13 -21.08 18.83
CA LYS A 450 0.61 -20.54 19.99
C LYS A 450 2.09 -20.85 19.92
N LYS A 451 2.43 -22.11 19.62
CA LYS A 451 3.83 -22.54 19.52
C LYS A 451 4.58 -21.80 18.43
N GLU A 452 3.97 -21.59 17.27
CA GLU A 452 4.56 -20.81 16.16
C GLU A 452 4.93 -19.39 16.60
N LEU A 453 4.03 -18.72 17.34
CA LEU A 453 4.31 -17.39 17.88
C LEU A 453 5.39 -17.41 18.97
N GLU A 454 5.37 -18.40 19.87
CA GLU A 454 6.38 -18.53 20.94
C GLU A 454 7.78 -18.76 20.36
N ASP A 455 7.92 -19.69 19.43
CA ASP A 455 9.18 -20.01 18.75
C ASP A 455 9.70 -18.77 18.00
N TRP A 456 8.82 -18.03 17.32
CA TRP A 456 9.20 -16.79 16.62
C TRP A 456 9.57 -15.65 17.57
N ILE A 457 8.90 -15.48 18.71
CA ILE A 457 9.24 -14.44 19.70
C ILE A 457 10.67 -14.68 20.24
N GLU A 458 11.07 -15.92 20.48
CA GLU A 458 12.42 -16.26 20.93
C GLU A 458 13.45 -15.90 19.84
N GLU A 459 13.24 -16.36 18.61
CA GLU A 459 14.14 -16.07 17.47
C GLU A 459 14.22 -14.58 17.19
N PHE A 460 13.08 -13.88 17.13
CA PHE A 460 12.98 -12.44 16.92
C PHE A 460 13.76 -11.64 17.98
N THR A 461 13.65 -12.05 19.24
CA THR A 461 14.35 -11.38 20.34
C THR A 461 15.87 -11.53 20.17
N ARG A 462 16.36 -12.73 19.83
CA ARG A 462 17.77 -13.01 19.58
C ARG A 462 18.28 -12.20 18.38
N GLU A 463 17.62 -12.29 17.21
CA GLU A 463 18.05 -11.60 16.01
C GLU A 463 18.04 -10.07 16.17
N SER A 464 17.00 -9.50 16.79
CA SER A 464 16.92 -8.06 17.04
C SER A 464 18.05 -7.54 17.94
N PHE A 465 18.51 -8.36 18.88
CA PHE A 465 19.67 -8.06 19.72
C PHE A 465 20.98 -8.15 18.92
N GLU A 466 21.16 -9.20 18.12
CA GLU A 466 22.37 -9.43 17.31
C GLU A 466 22.63 -8.29 16.31
N ILE A 467 21.58 -7.76 15.68
CA ILE A 467 21.70 -6.60 14.77
C ILE A 467 21.74 -5.25 15.48
N GLY A 468 21.73 -5.24 16.82
CA GLY A 468 21.75 -4.01 17.63
C GLY A 468 20.50 -3.16 17.51
N ALA A 469 19.35 -3.75 17.15
CA ALA A 469 18.10 -3.03 16.89
C ALA A 469 17.05 -3.17 18.01
N ALA A 470 17.34 -3.81 19.13
CA ALA A 470 16.38 -4.13 20.18
C ALA A 470 15.62 -2.92 20.77
N LYS A 471 16.17 -1.71 20.64
CA LYS A 471 15.56 -0.45 21.12
C LYS A 471 14.95 0.40 20.00
N GLU A 472 14.96 -0.09 18.76
CA GLU A 472 14.31 0.63 17.65
C GLU A 472 12.79 0.65 17.83
N PRO A 473 12.13 1.79 17.56
CA PRO A 473 10.69 1.92 17.74
C PRO A 473 9.89 0.86 16.99
N LEU A 474 10.30 0.49 15.77
CA LEU A 474 9.64 -0.55 14.98
C LEU A 474 9.79 -1.92 15.65
N ILE A 475 10.99 -2.27 16.13
CA ILE A 475 11.25 -3.55 16.82
C ILE A 475 10.45 -3.64 18.12
N GLU A 476 10.35 -2.56 18.87
CA GLU A 476 9.51 -2.50 20.08
C GLU A 476 8.02 -2.71 19.75
N GLN A 477 7.54 -2.08 18.67
CA GLN A 477 6.16 -2.26 18.20
C GLN A 477 5.91 -3.71 17.79
N LEU A 478 6.78 -4.30 16.96
CA LEU A 478 6.66 -5.69 16.51
C LEU A 478 6.63 -6.68 17.68
N ARG A 479 7.50 -6.49 18.67
CA ARG A 479 7.53 -7.33 19.88
C ARG A 479 6.24 -7.25 20.67
N MET A 480 5.67 -6.03 20.79
CA MET A 480 4.37 -5.85 21.47
C MET A 480 3.26 -6.55 20.71
N ASP A 481 3.21 -6.37 19.38
CA ASP A 481 2.17 -6.99 18.56
C ASP A 481 2.24 -8.51 18.57
N LEU A 482 3.45 -9.11 18.60
CA LEU A 482 3.65 -10.54 18.80
C LEU A 482 3.13 -11.02 20.15
N THR A 483 3.50 -10.32 21.23
CA THR A 483 3.09 -10.68 22.59
C THR A 483 1.56 -10.59 22.75
N GLU A 484 0.95 -9.50 22.28
CA GLU A 484 -0.49 -9.32 22.31
C GLU A 484 -1.22 -10.34 21.42
N SER A 485 -0.65 -10.70 20.26
CA SER A 485 -1.20 -11.78 19.41
C SER A 485 -1.19 -13.13 20.11
N LEU A 486 -0.10 -13.46 20.79
CA LEU A 486 -0.01 -14.68 21.60
C LEU A 486 -1.04 -14.68 22.76
N ASP A 487 -1.20 -13.53 23.45
CA ASP A 487 -2.16 -13.41 24.54
C ASP A 487 -3.61 -13.51 24.05
N LEU A 488 -3.94 -13.01 22.87
CA LEU A 488 -5.24 -13.20 22.24
C LEU A 488 -5.55 -14.69 21.99
N LEU A 489 -4.54 -15.48 21.56
CA LEU A 489 -4.70 -16.91 21.33
C LEU A 489 -4.73 -17.75 22.62
N LYS A 490 -4.28 -17.22 23.77
CA LYS A 490 -4.37 -17.88 25.07
C LYS A 490 -5.78 -17.84 25.68
N GLY A 491 -6.69 -17.01 25.13
CA GLY A 491 -8.11 -16.99 25.53
C GLY A 491 -8.81 -18.30 25.24
N ASP A 492 -9.99 -18.50 25.88
CA ASP A 492 -10.72 -19.77 25.87
C ASP A 492 -11.34 -20.15 24.50
N ALA A 493 -11.42 -19.22 23.55
CA ALA A 493 -11.96 -19.49 22.21
C ALA A 493 -11.41 -18.53 21.14
N TYR A 494 -11.01 -19.11 20.03
CA TYR A 494 -10.79 -18.35 18.78
C TYR A 494 -12.15 -17.90 18.24
N ASN A 495 -12.31 -16.61 18.03
CA ASN A 495 -13.56 -16.00 17.56
C ASN A 495 -13.26 -14.89 16.53
N ALA A 496 -14.32 -14.35 15.93
CA ALA A 496 -14.20 -13.30 14.91
C ALA A 496 -13.44 -12.05 15.39
N TYR A 497 -13.46 -11.73 16.68
CA TYR A 497 -12.69 -10.63 17.25
C TYR A 497 -11.18 -10.90 17.18
N VAL A 498 -10.75 -12.09 17.60
CA VAL A 498 -9.34 -12.52 17.55
C VAL A 498 -8.85 -12.56 16.08
N GLU A 499 -9.64 -13.17 15.20
CA GLU A 499 -9.35 -13.22 13.75
C GLU A 499 -9.14 -11.82 13.18
N ASN A 500 -10.06 -10.91 13.46
CA ASN A 500 -9.99 -9.54 12.96
C ASN A 500 -8.77 -8.77 13.51
N ASP A 501 -8.45 -8.92 14.79
CA ASP A 501 -7.33 -8.23 15.42
C ASP A 501 -5.99 -8.70 14.84
N LEU A 502 -5.80 -10.02 14.69
CA LEU A 502 -4.61 -10.60 14.05
C LEU A 502 -4.48 -10.12 12.59
N GLY A 503 -5.56 -10.17 11.80
CA GLY A 503 -5.56 -9.71 10.42
C GLY A 503 -5.22 -8.23 10.26
N VAL A 504 -5.65 -7.37 11.18
CA VAL A 504 -5.29 -5.94 11.19
C VAL A 504 -3.80 -5.75 11.46
N ARG A 505 -3.20 -6.51 12.41
CA ARG A 505 -1.76 -6.44 12.72
C ARG A 505 -0.91 -6.85 11.52
N VAL A 506 -1.22 -8.01 10.92
CA VAL A 506 -0.54 -8.49 9.69
C VAL A 506 -0.51 -7.38 8.65
N ARG A 507 -1.65 -6.77 8.42
CA ARG A 507 -1.79 -5.77 7.38
C ARG A 507 -1.09 -4.47 7.70
N THR A 508 -1.16 -4.00 8.94
CA THR A 508 -0.45 -2.80 9.37
C THR A 508 1.04 -2.91 9.07
N HIS A 509 1.63 -4.08 9.34
CA HIS A 509 3.04 -4.32 9.07
C HIS A 509 3.35 -4.54 7.58
N MET A 510 2.48 -5.23 6.83
CA MET A 510 2.70 -5.46 5.39
C MET A 510 2.51 -4.18 4.58
N SER A 511 1.48 -3.38 4.86
CA SER A 511 1.22 -2.12 4.17
C SER A 511 2.02 -0.94 4.71
N GLN A 512 2.66 -1.06 5.88
CA GLN A 512 3.31 0.03 6.62
C GLN A 512 2.39 1.25 6.83
N ARG A 513 1.10 1.00 6.96
CA ARG A 513 0.08 2.01 7.25
C ARG A 513 -0.65 1.69 8.54
N CYS A 514 -0.91 2.75 9.31
CA CYS A 514 -1.73 2.64 10.49
C CYS A 514 -3.20 2.49 10.10
N SER A 515 -3.78 1.37 10.44
CA SER A 515 -5.22 1.11 10.34
C SER A 515 -5.92 1.15 11.71
N GLU A 516 -5.18 1.32 12.81
CA GLU A 516 -5.76 1.45 14.15
C GLU A 516 -5.49 2.82 14.77
N PRO A 517 -6.50 3.46 15.36
CA PRO A 517 -6.30 4.54 16.31
C PRO A 517 -5.76 3.92 17.61
N PHE A 518 -4.44 3.89 17.75
CA PHE A 518 -3.78 3.35 18.92
C PHE A 518 -4.10 4.18 20.17
N THR A 519 -4.71 3.57 21.14
CA THR A 519 -4.89 4.13 22.48
C THR A 519 -3.53 4.25 23.17
N GLY A 520 -2.92 5.43 23.09
CA GLY A 520 -1.83 5.83 23.98
C GLY A 520 -0.41 5.45 23.58
N LYS A 521 -0.16 4.63 22.55
CA LYS A 521 1.17 4.25 22.11
C LYS A 521 1.50 4.87 20.75
N ARG A 522 2.78 5.24 20.52
CA ARG A 522 3.24 5.76 19.21
C ARG A 522 3.19 4.65 18.17
N ASN A 523 2.32 4.75 17.18
CA ASN A 523 2.40 3.91 15.99
C ASN A 523 3.51 4.43 15.09
N VAL A 524 4.47 3.57 14.75
CA VAL A 524 5.67 3.93 13.97
C VAL A 524 5.38 4.35 12.54
N TYR A 525 4.25 3.90 11.97
CA TYR A 525 3.84 4.24 10.60
C TYR A 525 3.03 5.54 10.50
N ARG A 526 2.85 6.24 11.61
CA ARG A 526 2.04 7.45 11.67
C ARG A 526 2.91 8.67 11.40
N THR A 527 2.71 9.33 10.27
CA THR A 527 3.44 10.55 9.90
C THR A 527 3.16 11.71 10.85
N GLY A 528 4.03 12.73 10.86
CA GLY A 528 3.85 13.94 11.66
C GLY A 528 2.56 14.67 11.31
N GLN A 529 2.22 14.76 10.02
CA GLN A 529 0.97 15.36 9.53
C GLN A 529 -0.27 14.62 10.06
N LYS A 530 -0.29 13.29 10.01
CA LYS A 530 -1.37 12.49 10.60
C LYS A 530 -1.51 12.73 12.09
N ARG A 531 -0.38 12.76 12.84
CA ARG A 531 -0.38 13.04 14.28
C ARG A 531 -0.92 14.42 14.59
N PHE A 532 -0.46 15.44 13.87
CA PHE A 532 -0.91 16.82 14.05
C PHE A 532 -2.42 16.96 13.81
N ARG A 533 -2.94 16.42 12.71
CA ARG A 533 -4.36 16.48 12.37
C ARG A 533 -5.23 15.72 13.37
N ALA A 534 -4.84 14.52 13.77
CA ALA A 534 -5.56 13.77 14.79
C ALA A 534 -5.65 14.52 16.12
N GLN A 535 -4.57 15.23 16.53
CA GLN A 535 -4.59 16.07 17.72
C GLN A 535 -5.48 17.30 17.55
N ALA A 536 -5.48 17.93 16.36
CA ALA A 536 -6.34 19.07 16.05
C ALA A 536 -7.82 18.68 16.10
N PHE A 537 -8.18 17.53 15.52
CA PHE A 537 -9.54 17.00 15.59
C PHE A 537 -9.96 16.69 17.03
N HIS A 538 -9.06 16.11 17.82
CA HIS A 538 -9.34 15.82 19.23
C HIS A 538 -9.55 17.10 20.06
N LYS A 539 -8.72 18.14 19.86
CA LYS A 539 -8.87 19.43 20.54
C LYS A 539 -10.14 20.17 20.08
N GLY A 540 -10.45 20.12 18.78
CA GLY A 540 -11.68 20.73 18.23
C GLY A 540 -12.95 20.13 18.82
N SER A 541 -12.95 18.83 19.16
CA SER A 541 -14.07 18.16 19.83
C SER A 541 -14.26 18.60 21.29
N ALA A 542 -13.19 18.99 21.99
CA ALA A 542 -13.25 19.45 23.37
C ALA A 542 -13.83 20.88 23.49
N LEU A 543 -13.75 21.68 22.41
CA LEU A 543 -14.30 23.03 22.34
C LEU A 543 -15.79 23.05 21.91
N SER A 544 -16.32 21.93 21.47
CA SER A 544 -17.74 21.78 21.03
C SER A 544 -18.63 21.15 22.11
N LYS A 545 -18.07 20.88 23.30
CA LYS A 545 -18.80 20.51 24.52
C LYS A 545 -18.94 21.75 25.42
#